data_44e1eeaa1ec2ad631107c22a5c40c7b5
#
_entry.id   44e1eeaa1ec2ad631107c22a5c40c7b5
#
_cell.length_a   1.000
_cell.length_b   1.000
_cell.length_c   1.000
_cell.angle_alpha   90.00
_cell.angle_beta   90.00
_cell.angle_gamma   90.00
#
_symmetry.space_group_name_H-M   'P 1'
#
loop_
_entity.id
_entity.type
_entity.pdbx_description
1 polymer ?
#
loop_
_entity_poly.entity_id
_entity_poly.type
_entity_poly.pdbx_seq_one_letter_code
_entity_poly.pdbx_strand_id
1 'polypeptide(L)'
;MKFMTLAPLKFLILVRLVTALPPLNSLEAEENGKRLFLENCAECHQADGQGMADVYPALDNNEVVTGSGIDVALVLIIGRGEMPSFSGSMSAEDMAAVINYIRNAWSNSGELIFAEAIESLQ
;
A
#
# COMPACT_ATOMS: atom_id res chain seq x y z
N MET A 1 46.68 -53.34 14.20
CA MET A 1 46.30 -52.03 13.67
C MET A 1 44.79 -52.04 13.39
N LYS A 2 44.02 -51.38 14.20
CA LYS A 2 42.56 -51.28 13.99
C LYS A 2 42.31 -50.02 13.17
N PHE A 3 41.83 -50.17 11.95
CA PHE A 3 41.35 -49.06 11.13
C PHE A 3 39.96 -48.66 11.64
N MET A 4 39.86 -47.46 12.24
CA MET A 4 38.59 -46.83 12.57
C MET A 4 37.99 -46.32 11.28
N THR A 5 36.94 -46.93 10.79
CA THR A 5 36.11 -46.42 9.72
C THR A 5 35.25 -45.27 10.28
N LEU A 6 35.62 -44.03 9.91
CA LEU A 6 34.74 -42.90 10.14
C LEU A 6 33.52 -43.04 9.22
N ALA A 7 32.34 -43.22 9.81
CA ALA A 7 31.10 -43.13 9.09
C ALA A 7 30.86 -41.65 8.63
N PRO A 8 30.41 -41.43 7.38
CA PRO A 8 30.11 -40.08 6.94
C PRO A 8 28.87 -39.54 7.67
N LEU A 9 29.08 -38.50 8.44
CA LEU A 9 28.03 -37.74 9.07
C LEU A 9 27.21 -37.09 7.95
N LYS A 10 26.04 -37.64 7.62
CA LYS A 10 25.08 -37.04 6.72
C LYS A 10 24.52 -35.80 7.40
N PHE A 11 25.08 -34.67 7.04
CA PHE A 11 24.55 -33.37 7.42
C PHE A 11 23.21 -33.19 6.71
N LEU A 12 22.12 -33.50 7.40
CA LEU A 12 20.76 -33.16 6.95
C LEU A 12 20.61 -31.64 7.12
N ILE A 13 20.85 -30.89 6.04
CA ILE A 13 20.51 -29.49 6.00
C ILE A 13 18.98 -29.43 5.93
N LEU A 14 18.36 -29.25 7.10
CA LEU A 14 16.95 -28.95 7.22
C LEU A 14 16.80 -27.48 6.79
N VAL A 15 16.54 -27.25 5.50
CA VAL A 15 16.13 -25.93 4.99
C VAL A 15 14.76 -25.66 5.59
N ARG A 16 14.73 -24.99 6.73
CA ARG A 16 13.49 -24.42 7.25
C ARG A 16 13.10 -23.29 6.31
N LEU A 17 12.08 -23.56 5.51
CA LEU A 17 11.37 -22.50 4.77
C LEU A 17 10.66 -21.65 5.82
N VAL A 18 11.35 -20.60 6.29
CA VAL A 18 10.74 -19.60 7.16
C VAL A 18 9.86 -18.76 6.24
N THR A 19 8.59 -19.12 6.15
CA THR A 19 7.58 -18.23 5.61
C THR A 19 7.48 -17.06 6.59
N ALA A 20 8.17 -15.96 6.28
CA ALA A 20 8.10 -14.74 7.07
C ALA A 20 6.68 -14.18 6.94
N LEU A 21 5.90 -14.26 8.03
CA LEU A 21 4.64 -13.53 8.14
C LEU A 21 4.98 -12.02 8.12
N PRO A 22 4.17 -11.20 7.42
CA PRO A 22 4.37 -9.77 7.46
C PRO A 22 4.24 -9.28 8.91
N PRO A 23 4.98 -8.22 9.29
CA PRO A 23 4.88 -7.66 10.64
C PRO A 23 3.44 -7.17 10.90
N LEU A 24 2.95 -7.33 12.12
CA LEU A 24 1.60 -6.92 12.52
C LEU A 24 1.30 -5.46 12.16
N ASN A 25 2.28 -4.56 12.30
CA ASN A 25 2.15 -3.14 11.96
C ASN A 25 1.78 -2.90 10.49
N SER A 26 2.26 -3.74 9.56
CA SER A 26 1.92 -3.59 8.14
C SER A 26 0.48 -4.00 7.84
N LEU A 27 -0.04 -5.00 8.55
CA LEU A 27 -1.44 -5.43 8.41
C LEU A 27 -2.40 -4.39 8.97
N GLU A 28 -2.06 -3.77 10.11
CA GLU A 28 -2.85 -2.69 10.70
C GLU A 28 -2.88 -1.45 9.79
N ALA A 29 -1.74 -1.10 9.19
CA ALA A 29 -1.65 0.03 8.27
C ALA A 29 -2.47 -0.20 6.99
N GLU A 30 -2.44 -1.41 6.44
CA GLU A 30 -3.24 -1.79 5.27
C GLU A 30 -4.74 -1.75 5.58
N GLU A 31 -5.17 -2.32 6.71
CA GLU A 31 -6.56 -2.30 7.14
C GLU A 31 -7.06 -0.89 7.40
N ASN A 32 -6.24 -0.03 8.02
CA ASN A 32 -6.57 1.38 8.22
C ASN A 32 -6.70 2.12 6.88
N GLY A 33 -5.79 1.91 5.94
CA GLY A 33 -5.86 2.51 4.61
C GLY A 33 -7.13 2.10 3.85
N LYS A 34 -7.51 0.83 3.92
CA LYS A 34 -8.75 0.30 3.36
C LYS A 34 -9.98 0.95 3.99
N ARG A 35 -10.02 1.03 5.31
CA ARG A 35 -11.12 1.67 6.04
C ARG A 35 -11.29 3.13 5.62
N LEU A 36 -10.19 3.89 5.61
CA LEU A 36 -10.20 5.30 5.19
C LEU A 36 -10.67 5.46 3.74
N PHE A 37 -10.25 4.58 2.84
CA PHE A 37 -10.72 4.56 1.47
C PHE A 37 -12.24 4.35 1.37
N LEU A 38 -12.75 3.36 2.08
CA LEU A 38 -14.19 3.06 2.07
C LEU A 38 -15.02 4.20 2.64
N GLU A 39 -14.53 4.89 3.66
CA GLU A 39 -15.22 5.99 4.31
C GLU A 39 -15.19 7.30 3.51
N ASN A 40 -14.10 7.58 2.77
CA ASN A 40 -13.85 8.90 2.19
C ASN A 40 -13.80 8.92 0.65
N CYS A 41 -13.59 7.78 -0.01
CA CYS A 41 -13.27 7.73 -1.44
C CYS A 41 -14.22 6.85 -2.23
N ALA A 42 -14.71 5.76 -1.65
CA ALA A 42 -15.46 4.72 -2.34
C ALA A 42 -16.82 5.19 -2.87
N GLU A 43 -17.41 6.23 -2.27
CA GLU A 43 -18.67 6.79 -2.78
C GLU A 43 -18.54 7.24 -4.24
N CYS A 44 -17.41 7.83 -4.61
CA CYS A 44 -17.12 8.26 -5.98
C CYS A 44 -16.33 7.22 -6.76
N HIS A 45 -15.24 6.70 -6.20
CA HIS A 45 -14.31 5.81 -6.91
C HIS A 45 -14.72 4.34 -6.88
N GLN A 46 -15.78 3.99 -6.17
CA GLN A 46 -16.28 2.64 -5.91
C GLN A 46 -15.33 1.80 -5.05
N ALA A 47 -15.87 0.83 -4.33
CA ALA A 47 -15.06 -0.04 -3.45
C ALA A 47 -14.06 -0.91 -4.22
N ASP A 48 -14.36 -1.22 -5.48
CA ASP A 48 -13.50 -1.97 -6.40
C ASP A 48 -12.51 -1.07 -7.18
N GLY A 49 -12.51 0.25 -6.93
CA GLY A 49 -11.63 1.20 -7.58
C GLY A 49 -11.90 1.45 -9.06
N GLN A 50 -13.04 1.00 -9.59
CA GLN A 50 -13.37 1.13 -11.02
C GLN A 50 -13.96 2.50 -11.39
N GLY A 51 -14.30 3.31 -10.37
CA GLY A 51 -14.91 4.60 -10.62
C GLY A 51 -16.27 4.50 -11.33
N MET A 52 -16.61 5.57 -12.02
CA MET A 52 -17.81 5.66 -12.85
C MET A 52 -17.42 6.33 -14.16
N ALA A 53 -17.56 5.60 -15.27
CA ALA A 53 -17.15 6.08 -16.59
C ALA A 53 -17.70 7.49 -16.88
N ASP A 54 -16.83 8.37 -17.36
CA ASP A 54 -17.12 9.78 -17.70
C ASP A 54 -17.53 10.68 -16.51
N VAL A 55 -17.56 10.16 -15.28
CA VAL A 55 -17.95 10.91 -14.08
C VAL A 55 -16.81 10.92 -13.06
N TYR A 56 -16.40 9.73 -12.59
CA TYR A 56 -15.32 9.57 -11.61
C TYR A 56 -14.25 8.62 -12.14
N PRO A 57 -12.96 8.99 -12.08
CA PRO A 57 -11.91 8.15 -12.64
C PRO A 57 -11.76 6.83 -11.87
N ALA A 58 -11.43 5.78 -12.60
CA ALA A 58 -10.95 4.55 -12.00
C ALA A 58 -9.61 4.81 -11.31
N LEU A 59 -9.39 4.19 -10.17
CA LEU A 59 -8.11 4.19 -9.45
C LEU A 59 -7.31 2.91 -9.73
N ASP A 60 -7.99 1.84 -10.12
CA ASP A 60 -7.35 0.63 -10.59
C ASP A 60 -6.70 0.89 -11.96
N ASN A 61 -5.45 0.49 -12.10
CA ASN A 61 -4.64 0.69 -13.31
C ASN A 61 -4.60 2.15 -13.80
N ASN A 62 -4.64 3.12 -12.88
CA ASN A 62 -4.60 4.54 -13.16
C ASN A 62 -3.16 5.04 -13.20
N GLU A 63 -2.79 5.81 -14.22
CA GLU A 63 -1.40 6.27 -14.43
C GLU A 63 -0.89 7.15 -13.27
N VAL A 64 -1.73 7.98 -12.67
CA VAL A 64 -1.36 8.80 -11.50
C VAL A 64 -1.15 7.91 -10.29
N VAL A 65 -2.09 6.99 -10.03
CA VAL A 65 -2.03 6.10 -8.86
C VAL A 65 -0.84 5.14 -8.95
N THR A 66 -0.56 4.59 -10.12
CA THR A 66 0.56 3.64 -10.32
C THR A 66 1.91 4.32 -10.53
N GLY A 67 1.92 5.63 -10.77
CA GLY A 67 3.12 6.44 -10.91
C GLY A 67 3.77 6.77 -9.57
N SER A 68 3.76 8.04 -9.18
CA SER A 68 4.37 8.52 -7.94
C SER A 68 3.35 8.68 -6.81
N GLY A 69 3.70 8.20 -5.60
CA GLY A 69 2.89 8.47 -4.40
C GLY A 69 2.79 9.96 -4.07
N ILE A 70 3.79 10.76 -4.45
CA ILE A 70 3.78 12.23 -4.30
C ILE A 70 2.70 12.87 -5.17
N ASP A 71 2.52 12.40 -6.40
CA ASP A 71 1.48 12.94 -7.29
C ASP A 71 0.08 12.64 -6.73
N VAL A 72 -0.12 11.45 -6.16
CA VAL A 72 -1.37 11.13 -5.48
C VAL A 72 -1.57 12.01 -4.24
N ALA A 73 -0.52 12.23 -3.45
CA ALA A 73 -0.58 13.12 -2.28
C ALA A 73 -0.96 14.55 -2.67
N LEU A 74 -0.40 15.08 -3.75
CA LEU A 74 -0.75 16.42 -4.25
C LEU A 74 -2.22 16.50 -4.66
N VAL A 75 -2.78 15.46 -5.28
CA VAL A 75 -4.22 15.41 -5.60
C VAL A 75 -5.06 15.44 -4.33
N LEU A 76 -4.69 14.70 -3.28
CA LEU A 76 -5.41 14.73 -2.00
C LEU A 76 -5.31 16.09 -1.30
N ILE A 77 -4.14 16.73 -1.33
CA ILE A 77 -3.89 18.01 -0.67
C ILE A 77 -4.63 19.15 -1.37
N ILE A 78 -4.57 19.19 -2.70
CA ILE A 78 -5.09 20.31 -3.50
C ILE A 78 -6.55 20.08 -3.90
N GLY A 79 -6.96 18.82 -4.11
CA GLY A 79 -8.17 18.48 -4.80
C GLY A 79 -8.00 18.54 -6.33
N ARG A 80 -8.98 18.06 -7.06
CA ARG A 80 -8.94 18.06 -8.52
C ARG A 80 -10.36 18.06 -9.11
N GLY A 81 -10.76 19.12 -9.80
CA GLY A 81 -12.13 19.23 -10.31
C GLY A 81 -13.13 19.15 -9.16
N GLU A 82 -14.08 18.21 -9.22
CA GLU A 82 -15.07 18.00 -8.15
C GLU A 82 -14.53 17.21 -6.96
N MET A 83 -13.34 16.60 -7.09
CA MET A 83 -12.68 15.93 -5.98
C MET A 83 -12.22 16.97 -4.95
N PRO A 84 -12.68 16.89 -3.69
CA PRO A 84 -12.34 17.87 -2.68
C PRO A 84 -10.87 17.76 -2.24
N SER A 85 -10.35 18.86 -1.68
CA SER A 85 -9.12 18.84 -0.90
C SER A 85 -9.36 18.15 0.45
N PHE A 86 -8.43 17.32 0.86
CA PHE A 86 -8.41 16.67 2.18
C PHE A 86 -7.44 17.38 3.15
N SER A 87 -6.81 18.48 2.70
CA SER A 87 -5.96 19.30 3.59
C SER A 87 -6.79 19.83 4.77
N GLY A 88 -6.28 19.61 5.99
CA GLY A 88 -6.97 20.02 7.22
C GLY A 88 -8.09 19.07 7.69
N SER A 89 -8.57 18.14 6.86
CA SER A 89 -9.56 17.13 7.25
C SER A 89 -9.00 15.72 7.42
N MET A 90 -7.81 15.47 6.88
CA MET A 90 -7.10 14.19 6.96
C MET A 90 -5.65 14.45 7.35
N SER A 91 -5.13 13.70 8.32
CA SER A 91 -3.73 13.80 8.72
C SER A 91 -2.78 13.27 7.65
N ALA A 92 -1.50 13.64 7.72
CA ALA A 92 -0.50 13.11 6.79
C ALA A 92 -0.34 11.58 6.91
N GLU A 93 -0.47 11.04 8.13
CA GLU A 93 -0.47 9.60 8.39
C GLU A 93 -1.64 8.90 7.72
N ASP A 94 -2.85 9.47 7.84
CA ASP A 94 -4.04 8.92 7.21
C ASP A 94 -3.99 9.04 5.69
N MET A 95 -3.46 10.15 5.16
CA MET A 95 -3.19 10.29 3.72
C MET A 95 -2.21 9.23 3.23
N ALA A 96 -1.11 9.01 3.96
CA ALA A 96 -0.14 7.96 3.61
C ALA A 96 -0.79 6.57 3.61
N ALA A 97 -1.61 6.26 4.61
CA ALA A 97 -2.30 4.98 4.71
C ALA A 97 -3.25 4.76 3.52
N VAL A 98 -4.08 5.73 3.18
CA VAL A 98 -5.02 5.59 2.07
C VAL A 98 -4.31 5.57 0.72
N ILE A 99 -3.27 6.36 0.53
CA ILE A 99 -2.44 6.35 -0.70
C ILE A 99 -1.79 4.98 -0.89
N ASN A 100 -1.17 4.43 0.15
CA ASN A 100 -0.55 3.12 0.11
C ASN A 100 -1.56 2.01 -0.19
N TYR A 101 -2.78 2.11 0.37
CA TYR A 101 -3.86 1.19 0.07
C TYR A 101 -4.21 1.22 -1.42
N ILE A 102 -4.58 2.37 -1.98
CA ILE A 102 -5.01 2.45 -3.38
C ILE A 102 -3.90 2.10 -4.38
N ARG A 103 -2.65 2.36 -4.03
CA ARG A 103 -1.48 2.03 -4.85
C ARG A 103 -1.11 0.55 -4.82
N ASN A 104 -1.70 -0.24 -3.92
CA ASN A 104 -1.44 -1.67 -3.78
C ASN A 104 -2.72 -2.52 -3.77
N ALA A 105 -3.87 -1.90 -3.95
CA ALA A 105 -5.15 -2.57 -4.06
C ALA A 105 -5.43 -3.00 -5.51
N TRP A 106 -6.34 -3.91 -5.67
CA TRP A 106 -6.82 -4.44 -6.96
C TRP A 106 -5.66 -4.99 -7.80
N SER A 107 -5.43 -4.45 -9.00
CA SER A 107 -4.30 -4.82 -9.84
C SER A 107 -3.07 -3.90 -9.64
N ASN A 108 -3.17 -2.87 -8.77
CA ASN A 108 -2.10 -1.93 -8.55
C ASN A 108 -0.96 -2.54 -7.72
N SER A 109 0.26 -2.11 -8.02
CA SER A 109 1.46 -2.40 -7.23
C SER A 109 2.38 -1.18 -7.27
N GLY A 110 2.63 -0.56 -6.11
CA GLY A 110 3.41 0.67 -6.00
C GLY A 110 4.23 0.72 -4.72
N GLU A 111 5.30 1.50 -4.76
CA GLU A 111 6.11 1.77 -3.58
C GLU A 111 5.33 2.53 -2.52
N LEU A 112 5.67 2.30 -1.26
CA LEU A 112 5.05 2.98 -0.14
C LEU A 112 5.51 4.45 -0.07
N ILE A 113 4.58 5.31 0.35
CA ILE A 113 4.86 6.69 0.77
C ILE A 113 4.71 6.79 2.29
N PHE A 114 5.46 7.69 2.90
CA PHE A 114 5.45 7.92 4.35
C PHE A 114 4.90 9.31 4.67
N ALA A 115 4.37 9.46 5.88
CA ALA A 115 3.74 10.71 6.33
C ALA A 115 4.66 11.93 6.21
N GLU A 116 5.95 11.76 6.50
CA GLU A 116 6.95 12.84 6.43
C GLU A 116 7.07 13.46 5.03
N ALA A 117 6.91 12.63 3.99
CA ALA A 117 6.92 13.13 2.62
C ALA A 117 5.68 13.99 2.33
N ILE A 118 4.52 13.63 2.89
CA ILE A 118 3.27 14.37 2.76
C ILE A 118 3.32 15.66 3.56
N GLU A 119 3.82 15.62 4.80
CA GLU A 119 4.02 16.81 5.64
C GLU A 119 4.89 17.86 4.96
N SER A 120 5.90 17.44 4.20
CA SER A 120 6.77 18.36 3.47
C SER A 120 6.10 19.06 2.29
N LEU A 121 4.89 18.64 1.88
CA LEU A 121 4.10 19.23 0.80
C LEU A 121 3.05 20.23 1.31
N GLN A 122 2.77 20.23 2.61
CA GLN A 122 1.78 21.08 3.26
C GLN A 122 2.41 22.35 3.84
#